data_e302c3b5606de0aba17d3493c5d5dbed
#
_entry.id   e302c3b5606de0aba17d3493c5d5dbed
#
_cell.length_a   1.000
_cell.length_b   1.000
_cell.length_c   1.000
_cell.angle_alpha   90.00
_cell.angle_beta   90.00
_cell.angle_gamma   90.00
#
_symmetry.space_group_name_H-M   'P 1'
#
loop_
_entity.id
_entity.type
_entity.pdbx_description
1 polymer ?
#
loop_
_entity_poly.entity_id
_entity_poly.type
_entity_poly.pdbx_seq_one_letter_code
_entity_poly.pdbx_strand_id
1 'polypeptide(L)'
;MRVLLWGTYDTGKPRARILCKGMRAAGIEVEEIHARVWEGVEDKSQVTGLVGRMRLLARWAFAYPRLTWRLARAPKPDLLLIGYPGVLDAFVATFVGRLRKIPVAWDVFISLYDTIVEDRKMIRPNGIAARLLHGLERRALRRVDIAFMDTQAHARRIERLFDLPPRSCGAVWVGIE
;
A
#
# COMPACT_ATOMS: atom_id res chain seq x y z
N MET A 1 0.43 -17.11 -14.58
CA MET A 1 0.22 -15.71 -14.18
C MET A 1 1.40 -15.29 -13.32
N ARG A 2 2.01 -14.16 -13.64
CA ARG A 2 3.15 -13.62 -12.91
C ARG A 2 2.75 -12.31 -12.22
N VAL A 3 2.89 -12.28 -10.90
CA VAL A 3 2.60 -11.12 -10.05
C VAL A 3 3.92 -10.55 -9.53
N LEU A 4 4.10 -9.25 -9.66
CA LEU A 4 5.22 -8.54 -9.05
C LEU A 4 4.72 -7.76 -7.83
N LEU A 5 5.10 -8.21 -6.62
CA LEU A 5 4.88 -7.45 -5.39
C LEU A 5 5.97 -6.38 -5.28
N TRP A 6 5.57 -5.12 -5.31
CA TRP A 6 6.48 -3.99 -5.38
C TRP A 6 6.22 -2.95 -4.30
N GLY A 7 7.27 -2.32 -3.80
CA GLY A 7 7.17 -1.10 -3.00
C GLY A 7 7.86 -1.15 -1.66
N THR A 8 7.35 -0.35 -0.74
CA THR A 8 7.89 -0.15 0.61
C THR A 8 7.02 -0.82 1.67
N TYR A 9 6.34 -1.91 1.32
CA TYR A 9 5.42 -2.61 2.22
C TYR A 9 6.11 -3.13 3.49
N ASP A 10 5.31 -3.30 4.55
CA ASP A 10 5.79 -3.73 5.86
C ASP A 10 5.93 -5.25 5.94
N THR A 11 7.16 -5.73 5.88
CA THR A 11 7.48 -7.17 6.01
C THR A 11 7.35 -7.70 7.44
N GLY A 12 7.29 -6.82 8.44
CA GLY A 12 7.02 -7.18 9.85
C GLY A 12 5.56 -7.61 10.07
N LYS A 13 4.66 -7.27 9.17
CA LYS A 13 3.26 -7.73 9.22
C LYS A 13 3.08 -9.05 8.48
N PRO A 14 2.35 -10.04 9.03
CA PRO A 14 2.16 -11.34 8.40
C PRO A 14 1.39 -11.26 7.07
N ARG A 15 0.57 -10.21 6.89
CA ARG A 15 -0.31 -10.02 5.73
C ARG A 15 0.37 -10.27 4.38
N ALA A 16 1.48 -9.59 4.12
CA ALA A 16 2.19 -9.71 2.83
C ALA A 16 2.73 -11.14 2.63
N ARG A 17 3.29 -11.75 3.70
CA ARG A 17 3.81 -13.13 3.64
C ARG A 17 2.72 -14.15 3.36
N ILE A 18 1.59 -14.06 4.07
CA ILE A 18 0.43 -14.95 3.90
C ILE A 18 -0.12 -14.81 2.48
N LEU A 19 -0.28 -13.58 1.99
CA LEU A 19 -0.77 -13.33 0.63
C LEU A 19 0.17 -13.93 -0.42
N CYS A 20 1.48 -13.71 -0.31
CA CYS A 20 2.47 -14.31 -1.21
C CYS A 20 2.46 -15.84 -1.16
N LYS A 21 2.38 -16.42 0.05
CA LYS A 21 2.29 -17.88 0.24
C LYS A 21 1.03 -18.45 -0.41
N GLY A 22 -0.12 -17.80 -0.22
CA GLY A 22 -1.39 -18.20 -0.82
C GLY A 22 -1.37 -18.13 -2.35
N MET A 23 -0.84 -17.04 -2.92
CA MET A 23 -0.69 -16.91 -4.38
C MET A 23 0.23 -18.00 -4.95
N ARG A 24 1.38 -18.27 -4.31
CA ARG A 24 2.30 -19.34 -4.74
C ARG A 24 1.65 -20.73 -4.65
N ALA A 25 0.89 -21.00 -3.58
CA ALA A 25 0.14 -22.23 -3.44
C ALA A 25 -0.94 -22.41 -4.51
N ALA A 26 -1.50 -21.31 -5.02
CA ALA A 26 -2.44 -21.30 -6.15
C ALA A 26 -1.75 -21.37 -7.53
N GLY A 27 -0.43 -21.63 -7.60
CA GLY A 27 0.32 -21.73 -8.85
C GLY A 27 0.64 -20.38 -9.51
N ILE A 28 0.56 -19.28 -8.76
CA ILE A 28 0.93 -17.95 -9.24
C ILE A 28 2.42 -17.72 -8.96
N GLU A 29 3.16 -17.31 -9.99
CA GLU A 29 4.55 -16.88 -9.85
C GLU A 29 4.59 -15.50 -9.18
N VAL A 30 5.19 -15.42 -7.98
CA VAL A 30 5.30 -14.16 -7.22
C VAL A 30 6.77 -13.75 -7.12
N GLU A 31 7.09 -12.64 -7.76
CA GLU A 31 8.37 -11.95 -7.67
C GLU A 31 8.25 -10.74 -6.76
N GLU A 32 9.34 -10.38 -6.05
CA GLU A 32 9.32 -9.27 -5.09
C GLU A 32 10.43 -8.25 -5.39
N ILE A 33 10.05 -6.98 -5.50
CA ILE A 33 10.96 -5.84 -5.55
C ILE A 33 10.63 -4.92 -4.39
N HIS A 34 11.40 -5.00 -3.32
CA HIS A 34 11.12 -4.36 -2.03
C HIS A 34 12.27 -3.49 -1.54
N ALA A 35 11.94 -2.44 -0.77
CA ALA A 35 12.89 -1.66 0.03
C ALA A 35 12.44 -1.63 1.49
N ARG A 36 13.32 -2.05 2.40
CA ARG A 36 13.06 -2.17 3.84
C ARG A 36 13.09 -0.82 4.56
N VAL A 37 12.19 0.09 4.19
CA VAL A 37 12.12 1.43 4.80
C VAL A 37 11.58 1.41 6.23
N TRP A 38 10.80 0.38 6.58
CA TRP A 38 10.17 0.20 7.90
C TRP A 38 11.02 -0.60 8.89
N GLU A 39 12.21 -1.05 8.50
CA GLU A 39 13.08 -1.84 9.37
C GLU A 39 13.49 -1.03 10.62
N GLY A 40 13.24 -1.60 11.82
CA GLY A 40 13.46 -0.93 13.10
C GLY A 40 12.37 0.06 13.51
N VAL A 41 11.22 0.06 12.83
CA VAL A 41 10.03 0.85 13.20
C VAL A 41 8.91 -0.14 13.56
N GLU A 42 8.84 -0.55 14.81
CA GLU A 42 7.82 -1.49 15.31
C GLU A 42 6.43 -0.86 15.30
N ASP A 43 6.32 0.37 15.75
CA ASP A 43 5.07 1.14 15.70
C ASP A 43 5.26 2.41 14.87
N LYS A 44 4.60 2.44 13.71
CA LYS A 44 4.63 3.58 12.77
C LYS A 44 4.07 4.87 13.37
N SER A 45 3.25 4.74 14.41
CA SER A 45 2.69 5.86 15.16
C SER A 45 3.71 6.51 16.11
N GLN A 46 4.75 5.79 16.46
CA GLN A 46 5.78 6.24 17.42
C GLN A 46 7.01 6.89 16.75
N VAL A 47 6.98 7.14 15.44
CA VAL A 47 8.01 7.96 14.78
C VAL A 47 7.85 9.41 15.27
N THR A 48 8.31 9.63 16.53
CA THR A 48 8.28 10.92 17.22
C THR A 48 9.61 11.65 17.02
N GLY A 49 9.51 12.97 17.00
CA GLY A 49 10.66 13.84 16.84
C GLY A 49 11.06 14.14 15.39
N LEU A 50 11.66 15.31 15.20
CA LEU A 50 12.07 15.82 13.89
C LEU A 50 13.12 14.90 13.23
N VAL A 51 14.09 14.43 14.01
CA VAL A 51 15.19 13.57 13.53
C VAL A 51 14.66 12.23 13.00
N GLY A 52 13.73 11.57 13.71
CA GLY A 52 13.13 10.31 13.27
C GLY A 52 12.36 10.47 11.95
N ARG A 53 11.59 11.56 11.82
CA ARG A 53 10.85 11.89 10.59
C ARG A 53 11.79 12.19 9.43
N MET A 54 12.85 12.96 9.64
CA MET A 54 13.86 13.28 8.62
C MET A 54 14.59 12.01 8.16
N ARG A 55 14.96 11.12 9.08
CA ARG A 55 15.60 9.84 8.75
C ARG A 55 14.69 8.94 7.91
N LEU A 56 13.41 8.88 8.25
CA LEU A 56 12.42 8.11 7.48
C LEU A 56 12.22 8.70 6.07
N LEU A 57 12.09 10.03 5.98
CA LEU A 57 11.99 10.73 4.69
C LEU A 57 13.24 10.48 3.81
N ALA A 58 14.43 10.54 4.41
CA ALA A 58 15.68 10.22 3.70
C ALA A 58 15.69 8.77 3.19
N ARG A 59 15.30 7.78 4.03
CA ARG A 59 15.18 6.38 3.59
C ARG A 59 14.27 6.25 2.36
N TRP A 60 13.14 6.93 2.34
CA TRP A 60 12.23 6.93 1.20
C TRP A 60 12.81 7.63 -0.02
N ALA A 61 13.42 8.80 0.16
CA ALA A 61 14.04 9.54 -0.94
C ALA A 61 15.12 8.72 -1.68
N PHE A 62 15.88 7.90 -0.96
CA PHE A 62 16.86 7.00 -1.56
C PHE A 62 16.26 5.69 -2.09
N ALA A 63 15.19 5.20 -1.47
CA ALA A 63 14.56 3.93 -1.88
C ALA A 63 13.78 4.07 -3.20
N TYR A 64 12.99 5.13 -3.37
CA TYR A 64 12.12 5.27 -4.53
C TYR A 64 12.83 5.31 -5.89
N PRO A 65 13.90 6.07 -6.10
CA PRO A 65 14.61 6.05 -7.38
C PRO A 65 15.07 4.64 -7.76
N ARG A 66 15.65 3.90 -6.79
CA ARG A 66 16.12 2.53 -6.99
C ARG A 66 14.97 1.55 -7.24
N LEU A 67 13.88 1.64 -6.48
CA LEU A 67 12.68 0.82 -6.66
C LEU A 67 12.05 1.06 -8.02
N THR A 68 11.89 2.33 -8.41
CA THR A 68 11.29 2.72 -9.69
C THR A 68 12.15 2.25 -10.86
N TRP A 69 13.48 2.40 -10.76
CA TRP A 69 14.40 1.92 -11.77
C TRP A 69 14.35 0.38 -11.93
N ARG A 70 14.33 -0.36 -10.81
CA ARG A 70 14.17 -1.82 -10.83
C ARG A 70 12.82 -2.23 -11.43
N LEU A 71 11.74 -1.54 -11.07
CA LEU A 71 10.41 -1.76 -11.64
C LEU A 71 10.40 -1.52 -13.15
N ALA A 72 11.01 -0.42 -13.61
CA ALA A 72 11.05 -0.08 -15.03
C ALA A 72 11.82 -1.13 -15.87
N ARG A 73 12.82 -1.78 -15.28
CA ARG A 73 13.67 -2.80 -15.94
C ARG A 73 13.23 -4.24 -15.71
N ALA A 74 12.37 -4.48 -14.74
CA ALA A 74 11.85 -5.82 -14.49
C ALA A 74 11.11 -6.36 -15.74
N PRO A 75 11.17 -7.65 -16.03
CA PRO A 75 10.29 -8.25 -17.02
C PRO A 75 8.84 -7.92 -16.73
N LYS A 76 8.04 -7.70 -17.79
CA LYS A 76 6.64 -7.26 -17.64
C LYS A 76 5.82 -8.32 -16.88
N PRO A 77 5.28 -8.03 -15.68
CA PRO A 77 4.37 -8.92 -14.98
C PRO A 77 2.96 -8.80 -15.56
N ASP A 78 2.10 -9.78 -15.25
CA ASP A 78 0.68 -9.72 -15.56
C ASP A 78 -0.07 -8.78 -14.61
N LEU A 79 0.43 -8.63 -13.36
CA LEU A 79 -0.14 -7.77 -12.34
C LEU A 79 0.98 -7.16 -11.49
N LEU A 80 0.89 -5.87 -11.22
CA LEU A 80 1.71 -5.17 -10.23
C LEU A 80 0.92 -5.05 -8.93
N LEU A 81 1.41 -5.68 -7.87
CA LEU A 81 0.75 -5.67 -6.56
C LEU A 81 1.51 -4.75 -5.60
N ILE A 82 0.78 -3.88 -4.93
CA ILE A 82 1.29 -3.00 -3.87
C ILE A 82 0.83 -3.55 -2.52
N GLY A 83 1.76 -3.68 -1.58
CA GLY A 83 1.44 -4.11 -0.22
C GLY A 83 1.21 -2.94 0.75
N TYR A 84 0.62 -3.24 1.90
CA TYR A 84 0.34 -2.28 2.98
C TYR A 84 1.63 -1.66 3.57
N PRO A 85 1.69 -0.35 3.85
CA PRO A 85 0.63 0.68 3.72
C PRO A 85 0.46 1.27 2.31
N GLY A 86 1.47 1.25 1.47
CA GLY A 86 1.47 1.47 0.04
C GLY A 86 0.90 2.78 -0.53
N VAL A 87 0.51 3.77 0.28
CA VAL A 87 -0.15 4.99 -0.24
C VAL A 87 0.72 5.74 -1.25
N LEU A 88 2.01 5.97 -0.93
CA LEU A 88 2.95 6.61 -1.85
C LEU A 88 3.36 5.66 -2.98
N ASP A 89 3.49 4.37 -2.67
CA ASP A 89 3.78 3.33 -3.66
C ASP A 89 2.72 3.31 -4.78
N ALA A 90 1.44 3.53 -4.45
CA ALA A 90 0.34 3.57 -5.41
C ALA A 90 0.54 4.63 -6.50
N PHE A 91 1.09 5.79 -6.17
CA PHE A 91 1.34 6.85 -7.18
C PHE A 91 2.43 6.44 -8.16
N VAL A 92 3.54 5.90 -7.66
CA VAL A 92 4.66 5.47 -8.51
C VAL A 92 4.29 4.24 -9.32
N ALA A 93 3.69 3.24 -8.69
CA ALA A 93 3.29 2.01 -9.34
C ALA A 93 2.25 2.25 -10.45
N THR A 94 1.24 3.10 -10.21
CA THR A 94 0.24 3.43 -11.23
C THR A 94 0.82 4.26 -12.36
N PHE A 95 1.79 5.14 -12.10
CA PHE A 95 2.49 5.86 -13.15
C PHE A 95 3.26 4.89 -14.07
N VAL A 96 4.09 4.01 -13.51
CA VAL A 96 4.85 3.02 -14.29
C VAL A 96 3.92 1.99 -14.93
N GLY A 97 2.89 1.53 -14.19
CA GLY A 97 1.89 0.59 -14.69
C GLY A 97 1.19 1.09 -15.95
N ARG A 98 0.77 2.35 -15.97
CA ARG A 98 0.17 2.98 -17.16
C ARG A 98 1.13 3.06 -18.34
N LEU A 99 2.38 3.46 -18.12
CA LEU A 99 3.39 3.53 -19.17
C LEU A 99 3.67 2.15 -19.78
N ARG A 100 3.66 1.10 -18.96
CA ARG A 100 3.97 -0.27 -19.37
C ARG A 100 2.72 -1.10 -19.69
N LYS A 101 1.52 -0.54 -19.53
CA LYS A 101 0.23 -1.24 -19.68
C LYS A 101 0.17 -2.49 -18.79
N ILE A 102 0.44 -2.31 -17.50
CA ILE A 102 0.38 -3.33 -16.45
C ILE A 102 -0.72 -2.91 -15.48
N PRO A 103 -1.72 -3.75 -15.20
CA PRO A 103 -2.73 -3.46 -14.19
C PRO A 103 -2.09 -3.42 -12.79
N VAL A 104 -2.60 -2.53 -11.94
CA VAL A 104 -2.08 -2.29 -10.59
C VAL A 104 -3.13 -2.63 -9.56
N ALA A 105 -2.81 -3.57 -8.67
CA ALA A 105 -3.60 -3.88 -7.50
C ALA A 105 -2.94 -3.34 -6.24
N TRP A 106 -3.75 -2.91 -5.27
CA TRP A 106 -3.27 -2.45 -3.98
C TRP A 106 -3.95 -3.20 -2.83
N ASP A 107 -3.15 -3.93 -2.07
CA ASP A 107 -3.54 -4.45 -0.76
C ASP A 107 -3.51 -3.31 0.27
N VAL A 108 -4.62 -2.61 0.38
CA VAL A 108 -4.78 -1.51 1.34
C VAL A 108 -4.76 -2.05 2.76
N PHE A 109 -5.30 -3.26 2.97
CA PHE A 109 -5.47 -3.93 4.25
C PHE A 109 -6.32 -3.10 5.23
N ILE A 110 -5.76 -2.03 5.75
CA ILE A 110 -6.42 -1.03 6.59
C ILE A 110 -6.04 0.38 6.13
N SER A 111 -6.98 1.30 6.13
CA SER A 111 -6.74 2.69 5.77
C SER A 111 -5.87 3.40 6.81
N LEU A 112 -4.87 4.15 6.36
CA LEU A 112 -4.06 4.98 7.24
C LEU A 112 -4.90 6.12 7.84
N TYR A 113 -5.78 6.73 7.04
CA TYR A 113 -6.66 7.79 7.53
C TYR A 113 -7.61 7.26 8.60
N ASP A 114 -8.30 6.15 8.32
CA ASP A 114 -9.22 5.53 9.28
C ASP A 114 -8.49 5.19 10.59
N THR A 115 -7.29 4.59 10.50
CA THR A 115 -6.49 4.22 11.67
C THR A 115 -5.99 5.43 12.46
N ILE A 116 -5.41 6.43 11.78
CA ILE A 116 -4.69 7.53 12.46
C ILE A 116 -5.67 8.61 12.93
N VAL A 117 -6.74 8.87 12.16
CA VAL A 117 -7.66 9.98 12.42
C VAL A 117 -8.91 9.50 13.15
N GLU A 118 -9.57 8.44 12.65
CA GLU A 118 -10.87 7.99 13.16
C GLU A 118 -10.72 7.07 14.39
N ASP A 119 -9.83 6.08 14.31
CA ASP A 119 -9.67 5.07 15.36
C ASP A 119 -8.75 5.58 16.49
N ARG A 120 -7.49 5.85 16.18
CA ARG A 120 -6.49 6.26 17.20
C ARG A 120 -6.52 7.73 17.58
N LYS A 121 -7.24 8.57 16.84
CA LYS A 121 -7.40 10.02 17.09
C LYS A 121 -6.09 10.78 17.29
N MET A 122 -5.04 10.33 16.60
CA MET A 122 -3.70 10.93 16.72
C MET A 122 -3.58 12.28 16.03
N ILE A 123 -4.48 12.54 15.06
CA ILE A 123 -4.59 13.79 14.32
C ILE A 123 -6.05 14.28 14.45
N ARG A 124 -6.23 15.57 14.66
CA ARG A 124 -7.58 16.18 14.73
C ARG A 124 -8.32 15.96 13.40
N PRO A 125 -9.55 15.39 13.38
CA PRO A 125 -10.26 15.04 12.15
C PRO A 125 -10.45 16.20 11.18
N ASN A 126 -10.66 17.42 11.69
CA ASN A 126 -10.87 18.63 10.87
C ASN A 126 -9.56 19.40 10.59
N GLY A 127 -8.40 18.88 10.99
CA GLY A 127 -7.12 19.52 10.81
C GLY A 127 -6.62 19.43 9.36
N ILE A 128 -5.69 20.31 8.99
CA ILE A 128 -5.07 20.32 7.66
C ILE A 128 -4.39 18.97 7.37
N ALA A 129 -3.68 18.39 8.35
CA ALA A 129 -3.01 17.11 8.20
C ALA A 129 -3.99 15.95 7.90
N ALA A 130 -5.14 15.92 8.56
CA ALA A 130 -6.19 14.94 8.31
C ALA A 130 -6.76 15.08 6.89
N ARG A 131 -7.04 16.31 6.45
CA ARG A 131 -7.53 16.59 5.08
C ARG A 131 -6.51 16.20 4.02
N LEU A 132 -5.23 16.47 4.26
CA LEU A 132 -4.16 16.08 3.34
C LEU A 132 -4.03 14.56 3.26
N LEU A 133 -4.04 13.85 4.39
CA LEU A 133 -3.97 12.39 4.43
C LEU A 133 -5.18 11.76 3.72
N HIS A 134 -6.39 12.24 4.02
CA HIS A 134 -7.63 11.81 3.35
C HIS A 134 -7.55 12.02 1.83
N GLY A 135 -7.16 13.23 1.40
CA GLY A 135 -7.05 13.55 -0.02
C GLY A 135 -5.99 12.72 -0.75
N LEU A 136 -4.86 12.42 -0.07
CA LEU A 136 -3.79 11.60 -0.61
C LEU A 136 -4.25 10.14 -0.79
N GLU A 137 -4.84 9.55 0.24
CA GLU A 137 -5.30 8.16 0.20
C GLU A 137 -6.47 7.99 -0.78
N ARG A 138 -7.42 8.93 -0.82
CA ARG A 138 -8.49 8.96 -1.82
C ARG A 138 -7.96 8.99 -3.25
N ARG A 139 -6.94 9.82 -3.51
CA ARG A 139 -6.31 9.89 -4.84
C ARG A 139 -5.58 8.61 -5.20
N ALA A 140 -4.92 7.97 -4.25
CA ALA A 140 -4.25 6.70 -4.44
C ALA A 140 -5.26 5.59 -4.79
N LEU A 141 -6.34 5.47 -4.01
CA LEU A 141 -7.43 4.51 -4.24
C LEU A 141 -8.09 4.67 -5.62
N ARG A 142 -8.28 5.91 -6.08
CA ARG A 142 -8.86 6.18 -7.41
C ARG A 142 -7.91 5.95 -8.58
N ARG A 143 -6.63 5.72 -8.33
CA ARG A 143 -5.61 5.53 -9.38
C ARG A 143 -5.34 4.08 -9.70
N VAL A 144 -5.46 3.19 -8.71
CA VAL A 144 -5.24 1.75 -8.89
C VAL A 144 -6.41 1.11 -9.61
N ASP A 145 -6.15 0.02 -10.31
CA ASP A 145 -7.19 -0.71 -11.05
C ASP A 145 -7.99 -1.61 -10.11
N ILE A 146 -7.35 -2.12 -9.05
CA ILE A 146 -7.96 -2.99 -8.04
C ILE A 146 -7.48 -2.54 -6.66
N ALA A 147 -8.40 -2.26 -5.74
CA ALA A 147 -8.11 -2.08 -4.31
C ALA A 147 -8.83 -3.15 -3.50
N PHE A 148 -8.17 -3.70 -2.49
CA PHE A 148 -8.83 -4.67 -1.61
C PHE A 148 -8.37 -4.53 -0.15
N MET A 149 -9.27 -4.91 0.75
CA MET A 149 -9.12 -4.88 2.21
C MET A 149 -9.10 -6.30 2.76
N ASP A 150 -9.05 -6.42 4.08
CA ASP A 150 -9.15 -7.70 4.78
C ASP A 150 -10.55 -8.29 4.76
N THR A 151 -11.60 -7.45 4.79
CA THR A 151 -13.00 -7.88 4.86
C THR A 151 -13.89 -7.05 3.95
N GLN A 152 -15.03 -7.63 3.57
CA GLN A 152 -16.04 -6.94 2.77
C GLN A 152 -16.68 -5.76 3.54
N ALA A 153 -16.80 -5.89 4.86
CA ALA A 153 -17.31 -4.80 5.70
C ALA A 153 -16.36 -3.59 5.67
N HIS A 154 -15.05 -3.87 5.73
CA HIS A 154 -14.01 -2.86 5.63
C HIS A 154 -13.97 -2.21 4.24
N ALA A 155 -14.05 -3.01 3.18
CA ALA A 155 -14.14 -2.49 1.81
C ALA A 155 -15.31 -1.49 1.65
N ARG A 156 -16.50 -1.85 2.12
CA ARG A 156 -17.67 -0.94 2.11
C ARG A 156 -17.47 0.31 2.96
N ARG A 157 -16.77 0.20 4.10
CA ARG A 157 -16.43 1.37 4.93
C ARG A 157 -15.52 2.33 4.18
N ILE A 158 -14.48 1.82 3.52
CA ILE A 158 -13.52 2.60 2.74
C ILE A 158 -14.19 3.27 1.53
N GLU A 159 -15.08 2.57 0.84
CA GLU A 159 -15.86 3.16 -0.25
C GLU A 159 -16.65 4.38 0.21
N ARG A 160 -17.32 4.30 1.37
CA ARG A 160 -18.07 5.45 1.95
C ARG A 160 -17.13 6.54 2.42
N LEU A 161 -16.05 6.20 3.13
CA LEU A 161 -15.11 7.14 3.72
C LEU A 161 -14.43 8.03 2.67
N PHE A 162 -14.10 7.46 1.53
CA PHE A 162 -13.40 8.15 0.44
C PHE A 162 -14.30 8.51 -0.75
N ASP A 163 -15.60 8.36 -0.61
CA ASP A 163 -16.59 8.65 -1.67
C ASP A 163 -16.14 7.98 -2.99
N LEU A 164 -15.98 6.66 -2.93
CA LEU A 164 -15.67 5.80 -4.06
C LEU A 164 -16.95 5.14 -4.60
N PRO A 165 -16.95 4.70 -5.87
CA PRO A 165 -18.08 3.96 -6.42
C PRO A 165 -18.37 2.70 -5.58
N PRO A 166 -19.64 2.33 -5.39
CA PRO A 166 -20.00 1.09 -4.71
C PRO A 166 -19.38 -0.14 -5.42
N ARG A 167 -18.87 -1.07 -4.65
CA ARG A 167 -18.20 -2.30 -5.13
C ARG A 167 -16.91 -2.04 -5.92
N SER A 168 -16.30 -0.87 -5.74
CA SER A 168 -14.98 -0.56 -6.31
C SER A 168 -13.82 -1.19 -5.52
N CYS A 169 -14.08 -1.61 -4.29
CA CYS A 169 -13.11 -2.28 -3.43
C CYS A 169 -13.48 -3.73 -3.19
N GLY A 170 -12.49 -4.61 -3.28
CA GLY A 170 -12.62 -6.03 -2.96
C GLY A 170 -12.24 -6.37 -1.53
N ALA A 171 -12.31 -7.66 -1.21
CA ALA A 171 -11.82 -8.20 0.06
C ALA A 171 -11.03 -9.48 -0.15
N VAL A 172 -9.91 -9.59 0.55
CA VAL A 172 -9.09 -10.81 0.65
C VAL A 172 -8.83 -11.05 2.13
N TRP A 173 -9.40 -12.14 2.65
CA TRP A 173 -9.30 -12.49 4.06
C TRP A 173 -7.86 -12.68 4.51
N VAL A 174 -7.59 -12.31 5.75
CA VAL A 174 -6.31 -12.65 6.39
C VAL A 174 -6.34 -14.13 6.75
N GLY A 175 -5.42 -14.90 6.17
CA GLY A 175 -5.24 -16.30 6.52
C GLY A 175 -4.45 -16.45 7.82
N ILE A 176 -4.21 -17.70 8.22
CA ILE A 176 -3.36 -18.11 9.34
C ILE A 176 -2.05 -18.64 8.76
N GLU A 177 -0.92 -18.35 9.43
CA GLU A 177 0.40 -18.93 9.10
C GLU A 177 0.51 -20.37 9.57
#